data_444a02807743f219b663df8d2bbef316
#
_entry.id   444a02807743f219b663df8d2bbef316
#
_cell.length_a   1.000
_cell.length_b   1.000
_cell.length_c   1.000
_cell.angle_alpha   90.00
_cell.angle_beta   90.00
_cell.angle_gamma   90.00
#
_symmetry.space_group_name_H-M   'P 1'
#
loop_
_entity.id
_entity.type
_entity.pdbx_description
1 polymer ?
#
loop_
_entity_poly.entity_id
_entity_poly.type
_entity_poly.pdbx_seq_one_letter_code
_entity_poly.pdbx_strand_id
1 'polypeptide(L)'
;MYGIIDIGSNTIRLVLYIVRDGKILPMLNKKFTAGLAGYIKKGHMSDKGKEKLIEVLLEFRHILTHIQTAELFCIATAPLRNIDN
;
A
#
# COMPACT_ATOMS: atom_id res chain seq x y z
N MET A 1 -13.70 -8.53 7.51
CA MET A 1 -12.45 -7.74 7.64
C MET A 1 -12.22 -6.91 6.39
N TYR A 2 -11.78 -5.70 6.56
CA TYR A 2 -11.50 -4.77 5.48
C TYR A 2 -10.02 -4.43 5.47
N GLY A 3 -9.49 -4.14 4.27
CA GLY A 3 -8.09 -3.78 4.14
C GLY A 3 -7.91 -2.51 3.32
N ILE A 4 -6.91 -1.70 3.69
CA ILE A 4 -6.51 -0.52 2.94
C ILE A 4 -5.01 -0.60 2.72
N ILE A 5 -4.59 -0.50 1.45
CA ILE A 5 -3.19 -0.33 1.09
C ILE A 5 -3.01 1.13 0.70
N ASP A 6 -2.20 1.85 1.45
CA ASP A 6 -1.91 3.26 1.20
C ASP A 6 -0.49 3.36 0.64
N ILE A 7 -0.37 3.75 -0.62
CA ILE A 7 0.91 3.87 -1.31
C ILE A 7 1.31 5.34 -1.30
N GLY A 8 2.18 5.70 -0.35
CA GLY A 8 2.69 7.06 -0.24
C GLY A 8 4.04 7.23 -0.93
N SER A 9 4.51 8.46 -1.00
CA SER A 9 5.79 8.78 -1.63
C SER A 9 6.99 8.20 -0.88
N ASN A 10 6.87 8.03 0.42
CA ASN A 10 7.96 7.50 1.26
C ASN A 10 7.60 6.18 1.92
N THR A 11 6.34 6.00 2.27
CA THR A 11 5.87 4.87 3.08
C THR A 11 4.71 4.17 2.39
N ILE A 12 4.73 2.85 2.39
CA ILE A 12 3.62 2.01 1.93
C ILE A 12 3.06 1.30 3.15
N ARG A 13 1.75 1.38 3.35
CA ARG A 13 1.11 0.85 4.55
C ARG A 13 -0.06 -0.06 4.20
N LEU A 14 -0.14 -1.18 4.89
CA LEU A 14 -1.32 -2.05 4.88
C LEU A 14 -2.00 -1.97 6.24
N VAL A 15 -3.27 -1.58 6.25
CA VAL A 15 -4.09 -1.58 7.46
C VAL A 15 -5.24 -2.55 7.27
N LEU A 16 -5.41 -3.46 8.24
CA LEU A 16 -6.55 -4.35 8.29
C LEU A 16 -7.39 -3.97 9.51
N TYR A 17 -8.69 -3.94 9.33
CA TYR A 17 -9.61 -3.58 10.41
C TYR A 17 -10.93 -4.33 10.29
N ILE A 18 -11.65 -4.42 11.40
CA ILE A 18 -13.02 -4.94 11.43
C ILE A 18 -13.94 -3.83 11.92
N VAL A 19 -15.22 -3.94 11.54
CA VAL A 19 -16.26 -3.07 12.06
C VAL A 19 -17.14 -3.91 12.97
N ARG A 20 -17.27 -3.49 14.22
CA ARG A 20 -18.08 -4.20 15.23
C ARG A 20 -18.79 -3.18 16.09
N ASP A 21 -20.11 -3.34 16.22
CA ASP A 21 -20.95 -2.46 17.03
C ASP A 21 -20.79 -0.98 16.66
N GLY A 22 -20.66 -0.69 15.35
CA GLY A 22 -20.47 0.65 14.84
C GLY A 22 -19.09 1.24 15.07
N LYS A 23 -18.13 0.44 15.54
CA LYS A 23 -16.77 0.88 15.81
C LYS A 23 -15.79 0.20 14.85
N ILE A 24 -14.76 0.96 14.44
CA ILE A 24 -13.66 0.46 13.63
C ILE A 24 -12.56 -0.01 14.57
N LEU A 25 -12.20 -1.30 14.46
CA LEU A 25 -11.16 -1.89 15.29
C LEU A 25 -9.97 -2.28 14.39
N PRO A 26 -8.82 -1.62 14.53
CA PRO A 26 -7.63 -2.00 13.76
C PRO A 26 -7.08 -3.34 14.24
N MET A 27 -6.80 -4.22 13.29
CA MET A 27 -6.28 -5.57 13.55
C MET A 27 -4.82 -5.71 13.15
N LEU A 28 -4.37 -4.96 12.13
CA LEU A 28 -3.00 -5.00 11.64
C LEU A 28 -2.66 -3.65 11.05
N ASN A 29 -1.45 -3.19 11.30
CA ASN A 29 -0.90 -1.99 10.67
C ASN A 29 0.56 -2.29 10.33
N LYS A 30 0.81 -2.64 9.06
CA LYS A 30 2.14 -2.98 8.57
C LYS A 30 2.65 -1.87 7.69
N LYS A 31 3.85 -1.37 7.99
CA LYS A 31 4.44 -0.24 7.28
C LYS A 31 5.78 -0.63 6.68
N PHE A 32 6.02 -0.22 5.42
CA PHE A 32 7.32 -0.32 4.77
C PHE A 32 7.75 1.06 4.31
N THR A 33 8.97 1.45 4.65
CA THR A 33 9.55 2.70 4.19
C THR A 33 10.28 2.42 2.89
N ALA A 34 9.61 2.68 1.77
CA ALA A 34 10.11 2.35 0.43
C ALA A 34 10.81 3.52 -0.27
N GLY A 35 10.51 4.76 0.13
CA GLY A 35 11.12 5.94 -0.48
C GLY A 35 10.85 6.07 -1.96
N LEU A 36 9.63 5.78 -2.41
CA LEU A 36 9.30 5.76 -3.83
C LEU A 36 9.54 7.09 -4.54
N ALA A 37 9.38 8.21 -3.84
CA ALA A 37 9.63 9.52 -4.43
C ALA A 37 11.05 9.65 -4.98
N GLY A 38 12.03 8.98 -4.36
CA GLY A 38 13.41 8.97 -4.84
C GLY A 38 13.61 8.27 -6.17
N TYR A 39 12.64 7.48 -6.61
CA TYR A 39 12.69 6.77 -7.89
C TYR A 39 11.86 7.43 -8.98
N ILE A 40 11.28 8.60 -8.69
CA ILE A 40 10.44 9.33 -9.65
C ILE A 40 11.21 10.55 -10.14
N LYS A 41 11.40 10.66 -11.46
CA LYS A 41 12.03 11.81 -12.09
C LYS A 41 11.17 12.24 -13.27
N LYS A 42 10.86 13.54 -13.36
CA LYS A 42 10.09 14.11 -14.47
C LYS A 42 8.77 13.37 -14.71
N GLY A 43 8.09 12.99 -13.64
CA GLY A 43 6.82 12.29 -13.73
C GLY A 43 6.92 10.82 -14.14
N HIS A 44 8.12 10.24 -14.11
CA HIS A 44 8.36 8.86 -14.51
C HIS A 44 9.06 8.08 -13.40
N MET A 45 8.49 6.93 -13.01
CA MET A 45 9.11 6.06 -12.01
C MET A 45 10.13 5.13 -12.68
N SER A 46 11.32 5.03 -12.09
CA SER A 46 12.37 4.13 -12.59
C SER A 46 11.97 2.66 -12.43
N ASP A 47 12.64 1.78 -13.17
CA ASP A 47 12.41 0.34 -13.05
C ASP A 47 12.69 -0.18 -11.64
N LYS A 48 13.73 0.37 -10.98
CA LYS A 48 14.02 0.02 -9.58
C LYS A 48 12.89 0.41 -8.64
N GLY A 49 12.26 1.57 -8.87
CA GLY A 49 11.11 2.00 -8.09
C GLY A 49 9.92 1.06 -8.27
N LYS A 50 9.67 0.64 -9.51
CA LYS A 50 8.61 -0.32 -9.82
C LYS A 50 8.88 -1.66 -9.13
N GLU A 51 10.12 -2.15 -9.18
CA GLU A 51 10.51 -3.40 -8.52
C GLU A 51 10.29 -3.30 -7.01
N LYS A 52 10.66 -2.17 -6.42
CA LYS A 52 10.49 -1.95 -4.98
C LYS A 52 9.02 -1.94 -4.59
N LEU A 53 8.19 -1.27 -5.38
CA LEU A 53 6.76 -1.24 -5.14
C LEU A 53 6.14 -2.65 -5.25
N ILE A 54 6.51 -3.39 -6.31
CA ILE A 54 6.01 -4.75 -6.51
C ILE A 54 6.45 -5.66 -5.36
N GLU A 55 7.69 -5.54 -4.91
CA GLU A 55 8.21 -6.31 -3.78
C GLU A 55 7.35 -6.12 -2.54
N VAL A 56 7.03 -4.87 -2.21
CA VAL A 56 6.21 -4.57 -1.03
C VAL A 56 4.78 -5.07 -1.21
N LEU A 57 4.19 -4.90 -2.40
CA LEU A 57 2.83 -5.38 -2.66
C LEU A 57 2.74 -6.90 -2.60
N LEU A 58 3.81 -7.61 -3.02
CA LEU A 58 3.86 -9.07 -2.90
C LEU A 58 3.92 -9.50 -1.43
N GLU A 59 4.64 -8.77 -0.58
CA GLU A 59 4.65 -9.03 0.85
C GLU A 59 3.25 -8.87 1.45
N PHE A 60 2.53 -7.81 1.06
CA PHE A 60 1.16 -7.61 1.50
C PHE A 60 0.24 -8.71 1.00
N ARG A 61 0.42 -9.14 -0.25
CA ARG A 61 -0.35 -10.25 -0.82
C ARG A 61 -0.15 -11.52 0.00
N HIS A 62 1.09 -11.81 0.38
CA HIS A 62 1.42 -12.96 1.20
C HIS A 62 0.67 -12.91 2.54
N ILE A 63 0.64 -11.75 3.19
CA ILE A 63 -0.12 -11.56 4.43
C ILE A 63 -1.61 -11.81 4.18
N LEU A 64 -2.15 -11.23 3.09
CA LEU A 64 -3.57 -11.32 2.78
C LEU A 64 -4.02 -12.72 2.39
N THR A 65 -3.13 -13.60 1.91
CA THR A 65 -3.50 -14.98 1.58
C THR A 65 -3.94 -15.78 2.80
N HIS A 66 -3.54 -15.36 3.99
CA HIS A 66 -3.89 -16.04 5.24
C HIS A 66 -5.05 -15.39 5.98
N ILE A 67 -5.65 -14.35 5.40
CA ILE A 67 -6.69 -13.56 6.05
C ILE A 67 -7.83 -13.34 5.06
N GLN A 68 -9.07 -13.65 5.49
CA GLN A 68 -10.24 -13.35 4.67
C GLN A 68 -10.56 -11.87 4.77
N THR A 69 -10.49 -11.18 3.64
CA THR A 69 -10.76 -9.75 3.56
C THR A 69 -12.02 -9.54 2.72
N ALA A 70 -13.04 -8.89 3.28
CA ALA A 70 -14.27 -8.61 2.57
C ALA A 70 -14.06 -7.63 1.42
N GLU A 71 -13.27 -6.59 1.67
CA GLU A 71 -12.94 -5.58 0.67
C GLU A 71 -11.51 -5.10 0.88
N LEU A 72 -10.83 -4.81 -0.22
CA LEU A 72 -9.49 -4.26 -0.21
C LEU A 72 -9.46 -3.00 -1.07
N PHE A 73 -8.99 -1.90 -0.50
CA PHE A 73 -8.84 -0.64 -1.20
C PHE A 73 -7.37 -0.30 -1.34
N CYS A 74 -6.98 0.18 -2.52
CA CYS A 74 -5.61 0.60 -2.78
C CYS A 74 -5.62 2.09 -3.15
N ILE A 75 -4.87 2.90 -2.40
CA ILE A 75 -4.85 4.35 -2.54
C ILE A 75 -3.42 4.81 -2.82
N ALA A 76 -3.23 5.67 -3.81
CA ALA A 76 -1.94 6.29 -4.10
C ALA A 76 -1.99 7.79 -3.84
N THR A 77 -0.94 8.35 -3.25
CA THR A 77 -0.83 9.78 -3.00
C THR A 77 -0.36 10.54 -4.25
N ALA A 78 -0.38 11.88 -4.19
CA ALA A 78 -0.14 12.74 -5.33
C ALA A 78 1.11 12.45 -6.17
N PRO A 79 2.31 12.22 -5.59
CA PRO A 79 3.48 11.92 -6.41
C PRO A 79 3.31 10.70 -7.30
N LEU A 80 2.58 9.69 -6.85
CA LEU A 80 2.35 8.47 -7.61
C LEU A 80 1.19 8.60 -8.58
N ARG A 81 0.19 9.44 -8.26
CA ARG A 81 -0.94 9.69 -9.15
C ARG A 81 -0.53 10.43 -10.40
N ASN A 82 0.56 11.20 -10.34
CA ASN A 82 1.02 12.06 -11.41
C ASN A 82 2.15 11.45 -12.24
N ILE A 83 2.51 10.20 -12.03
CA ILE A 83 3.49 9.52 -12.88
C ILE A 83 2.82 9.03 -14.16
N ASP A 84 3.63 8.86 -15.20
CA ASP A 84 3.15 8.49 -16.54
C ASP A 84 3.26 7.00 -16.81
N ASN A 85 3.60 6.20 -15.82
CA ASN A 85 3.74 4.76 -15.93
C ASN A 85 3.22 4.07 -14.65
#